data_3186babe9aa5f160c813e95d896dd192
#
_entry.id   3186babe9aa5f160c813e95d896dd192
#
_cell.length_a   1.000
_cell.length_b   1.000
_cell.length_c   1.000
_cell.angle_alpha   90.00
_cell.angle_beta   90.00
_cell.angle_gamma   90.00
#
_symmetry.space_group_name_H-M   'P 1'
#
loop_
_entity.id
_entity.type
_entity.pdbx_description
1 polymer ?
#
loop_
_entity_poly.entity_id
_entity_poly.type
_entity_poly.pdbx_seq_one_letter_code
_entity_poly.pdbx_strand_id
1 'polypeptide(L)'
;MKTYDRELELGFELSAAQAIKAITRENMIILQQNIIHQTWLEEGKVGDYKFRTRIRRTEIAYPDANGSWAGKCEFTTKYSKSDEQAAVQDNMELNAEITPEEYDKLKKIYGAAGKEEVVKIRTYFRTPLNTLSIYTLDTYPNEEGDRARIEIEFKSKEEMRRWKAPNWLKELIDSNTGRN
;
A
#
# COMPACT_ATOMS: atom_id res chain seq x y z
N MET A 1 19.57 -7.25 -1.89
CA MET A 1 19.34 -7.64 -3.30
C MET A 1 18.52 -6.54 -3.96
N LYS A 2 18.87 -6.11 -5.19
CA LYS A 2 18.07 -5.13 -5.94
C LYS A 2 17.09 -5.86 -6.82
N THR A 3 15.81 -5.49 -6.78
CA THR A 3 14.77 -6.05 -7.64
C THR A 3 14.13 -4.94 -8.48
N TYR A 4 13.73 -5.30 -9.68
CA TYR A 4 12.95 -4.45 -10.58
C TYR A 4 11.60 -5.12 -10.76
N ASP A 5 10.56 -4.49 -10.24
CA ASP A 5 9.21 -5.02 -10.32
C ASP A 5 8.31 -4.05 -11.08
N ARG A 6 7.42 -4.60 -11.89
CA ARG A 6 6.31 -3.86 -12.47
C ARG A 6 5.09 -4.08 -11.62
N GLU A 7 4.53 -3.02 -11.11
CA GLU A 7 3.35 -3.04 -10.26
C GLU A 7 2.16 -2.48 -11.04
N LEU A 8 1.14 -3.31 -11.23
CA LEU A 8 -0.15 -2.93 -11.80
C LEU A 8 -1.18 -3.00 -10.68
N GLU A 9 -1.69 -1.86 -10.25
CA GLU A 9 -2.62 -1.80 -9.14
C GLU A 9 -3.84 -0.92 -9.44
N LEU A 10 -4.97 -1.26 -8.82
CA LEU A 10 -6.11 -0.40 -8.63
C LEU A 10 -6.20 -0.02 -7.16
N GLY A 11 -6.32 1.28 -6.89
CA GLY A 11 -6.44 1.80 -5.53
C GLY A 11 -7.70 2.62 -5.34
N PHE A 12 -8.35 2.47 -4.18
CA PHE A 12 -9.58 3.17 -3.82
C PHE A 12 -9.43 3.80 -2.44
N GLU A 13 -9.58 5.13 -2.37
CA GLU A 13 -9.62 5.85 -1.09
C GLU A 13 -11.00 5.72 -0.47
N LEU A 14 -11.06 5.37 0.82
CA LEU A 14 -12.27 5.00 1.53
C LEU A 14 -12.24 5.50 2.97
N SER A 15 -13.40 5.43 3.64
CA SER A 15 -13.49 5.52 5.11
C SER A 15 -12.97 4.23 5.75
N ALA A 16 -12.05 4.35 6.72
CA ALA A 16 -11.51 3.20 7.44
C ALA A 16 -12.60 2.43 8.19
N ALA A 17 -13.52 3.14 8.87
CA ALA A 17 -14.62 2.52 9.58
C ALA A 17 -15.54 1.73 8.64
N GLN A 18 -15.85 2.26 7.46
CA GLN A 18 -16.66 1.57 6.46
C GLN A 18 -15.95 0.35 5.87
N ALA A 19 -14.65 0.47 5.57
CA ALA A 19 -13.85 -0.63 5.05
C ALA A 19 -13.76 -1.79 6.06
N ILE A 20 -13.46 -1.50 7.33
CA ILE A 20 -13.39 -2.50 8.40
C ILE A 20 -14.75 -3.18 8.59
N LYS A 21 -15.84 -2.40 8.60
CA LYS A 21 -17.21 -2.94 8.70
C LYS A 21 -17.54 -3.89 7.54
N ALA A 22 -17.16 -3.55 6.31
CA ALA A 22 -17.39 -4.40 5.15
C ALA A 22 -16.57 -5.69 5.23
N ILE A 23 -15.28 -5.61 5.59
CA ILE A 23 -14.41 -6.78 5.77
C ILE A 23 -15.00 -7.75 6.80
N THR A 24 -15.51 -7.22 7.90
CA THR A 24 -16.15 -8.01 8.97
C THR A 24 -17.48 -8.63 8.51
N ARG A 25 -18.34 -7.83 7.86
CA ARG A 25 -19.66 -8.30 7.35
C ARG A 25 -19.53 -9.44 6.34
N GLU A 26 -18.56 -9.33 5.45
CA GLU A 26 -18.31 -10.33 4.40
C GLU A 26 -17.48 -11.52 4.88
N ASN A 27 -17.14 -11.60 6.16
CA ASN A 27 -16.30 -12.65 6.74
C ASN A 27 -15.00 -12.87 5.96
N MET A 28 -14.31 -11.77 5.60
CA MET A 28 -13.06 -11.83 4.87
C MET A 28 -12.00 -12.59 5.67
N ILE A 29 -11.15 -13.33 4.94
CA ILE A 29 -10.05 -14.08 5.54
C ILE A 29 -8.84 -13.17 5.62
N ILE A 30 -8.45 -12.78 6.83
CA ILE A 30 -7.22 -12.02 7.08
C ILE A 30 -6.03 -12.99 6.94
N LEU A 31 -5.09 -12.62 6.07
CA LEU A 31 -3.88 -13.42 5.79
C LEU A 31 -2.71 -12.94 6.63
N GLN A 32 -2.54 -11.62 6.72
CA GLN A 32 -1.41 -10.99 7.39
C GLN A 32 -1.76 -9.55 7.75
N GLN A 33 -1.13 -9.04 8.79
CA GLN A 33 -1.17 -7.63 9.14
C GLN A 33 0.23 -7.12 9.45
N ASN A 34 0.58 -5.96 8.88
CA ASN A 34 1.88 -5.34 9.04
C ASN A 34 1.71 -3.90 9.55
N ILE A 35 2.63 -3.47 10.41
CA ILE A 35 2.83 -2.06 10.73
C ILE A 35 3.92 -1.54 9.80
N ILE A 36 3.63 -0.48 9.08
CA ILE A 36 4.53 0.10 8.08
C ILE A 36 4.85 1.53 8.49
N HIS A 37 6.12 1.78 8.74
CA HIS A 37 6.71 3.11 8.90
C HIS A 37 7.30 3.54 7.56
N GLN A 38 6.86 4.66 7.02
CA GLN A 38 7.27 5.11 5.69
C GLN A 38 7.58 6.60 5.69
N THR A 39 8.72 6.98 5.13
CA THR A 39 9.07 8.37 4.89
C THR A 39 9.31 8.56 3.40
N TRP A 40 8.59 9.51 2.79
CA TRP A 40 8.85 9.98 1.44
C TRP A 40 10.04 10.93 1.46
N LEU A 41 11.06 10.59 0.66
CA LEU A 41 12.33 11.33 0.64
C LEU A 41 12.30 12.42 -0.42
N GLU A 42 12.16 12.00 -1.67
CA GLU A 42 12.21 12.89 -2.84
C GLU A 42 11.15 12.50 -3.87
N GLU A 43 10.74 13.49 -4.64
CA GLU A 43 9.90 13.34 -5.81
C GLU A 43 10.34 14.28 -6.92
N GLY A 44 10.12 13.88 -8.16
CA GLY A 44 10.51 14.67 -9.32
C GLY A 44 10.04 14.07 -10.62
N LYS A 45 10.66 14.54 -11.72
CA LYS A 45 10.39 14.04 -13.07
C LYS A 45 11.70 13.73 -13.81
N VAL A 46 11.64 12.66 -14.60
CA VAL A 46 12.68 12.29 -15.55
C VAL A 46 12.00 11.97 -16.89
N GLY A 47 12.10 12.88 -17.86
CA GLY A 47 11.32 12.78 -19.10
C GLY A 47 9.82 12.79 -18.80
N ASP A 48 9.10 11.81 -19.32
CA ASP A 48 7.64 11.64 -19.12
C ASP A 48 7.28 10.91 -17.84
N TYR A 49 8.26 10.54 -17.02
CA TYR A 49 8.02 9.80 -15.79
C TYR A 49 8.12 10.71 -14.58
N LYS A 50 7.15 10.58 -13.68
CA LYS A 50 7.28 11.05 -12.31
C LYS A 50 7.98 9.97 -11.50
N PHE A 51 8.84 10.37 -10.58
CA PHE A 51 9.41 9.43 -9.61
C PHE A 51 9.15 9.90 -8.18
N ARG A 52 9.08 8.92 -7.29
CA ARG A 52 9.04 9.11 -5.84
C ARG A 52 9.97 8.12 -5.18
N THR A 53 10.73 8.61 -4.21
CA THR A 53 11.64 7.79 -3.41
C THR A 53 11.13 7.71 -1.99
N ARG A 54 11.21 6.53 -1.38
CA ARG A 54 10.82 6.31 0.01
C ARG A 54 11.76 5.35 0.72
N ILE A 55 11.83 5.48 2.03
CA ILE A 55 12.27 4.41 2.91
C ILE A 55 11.06 3.84 3.63
N ARG A 56 11.11 2.54 3.88
CA ARG A 56 10.06 1.81 4.56
C ARG A 56 10.66 0.82 5.54
N ARG A 57 10.11 0.78 6.75
CA ARG A 57 10.31 -0.29 7.72
C ARG A 57 9.00 -1.00 7.92
N THR A 58 8.97 -2.30 7.67
CA THR A 58 7.79 -3.14 7.81
C THR A 58 7.99 -4.05 9.00
N GLU A 59 7.04 -4.04 9.94
CA GLU A 59 6.99 -4.92 11.10
C GLU A 59 5.76 -5.81 10.95
N ILE A 60 5.91 -7.13 11.15
CA ILE A 60 4.79 -8.05 11.16
C ILE A 60 4.04 -7.88 12.48
N ALA A 61 2.75 -7.53 12.43
CA ALA A 61 1.95 -7.26 13.64
C ALA A 61 1.73 -8.51 14.50
N TYR A 62 1.78 -9.69 13.88
CA TYR A 62 1.73 -10.97 14.58
C TYR A 62 3.01 -11.73 14.28
N PRO A 63 3.80 -12.12 15.30
CA PRO A 63 4.97 -12.96 15.09
C PRO A 63 4.53 -14.27 14.41
N ASP A 64 5.44 -14.84 13.61
CA ASP A 64 5.23 -16.19 13.09
C ASP A 64 5.07 -17.21 14.24
N ALA A 65 4.76 -18.45 13.92
CA ALA A 65 4.58 -19.52 14.91
C ALA A 65 5.80 -19.73 15.84
N ASN A 66 6.97 -19.18 15.46
CA ASN A 66 8.21 -19.24 16.22
C ASN A 66 8.48 -17.98 17.07
N GLY A 67 7.58 -17.00 17.05
CA GLY A 67 7.74 -15.73 17.76
C GLY A 67 8.77 -14.79 17.14
N SER A 68 9.16 -15.04 15.88
CA SER A 68 10.14 -14.22 15.17
C SER A 68 9.48 -12.97 14.60
N TRP A 69 10.00 -11.81 14.96
CA TRP A 69 9.64 -10.52 14.38
C TRP A 69 10.59 -10.25 13.21
N ALA A 70 10.20 -10.67 12.02
CA ALA A 70 10.97 -10.36 10.81
C ALA A 70 10.62 -8.94 10.35
N GLY A 71 11.33 -7.96 10.86
CA GLY A 71 11.29 -6.59 10.33
C GLY A 71 12.09 -6.49 9.03
N LYS A 72 11.58 -5.76 8.03
CA LYS A 72 12.27 -5.49 6.77
C LYS A 72 12.40 -3.99 6.57
N CYS A 73 13.60 -3.53 6.22
CA CYS A 73 13.83 -2.15 5.82
C CYS A 73 14.15 -2.10 4.32
N GLU A 74 13.51 -1.18 3.62
CA GLU A 74 13.62 -1.03 2.16
C GLU A 74 13.76 0.43 1.75
N PHE A 75 14.59 0.64 0.73
CA PHE A 75 14.62 1.86 -0.05
C PHE A 75 13.95 1.56 -1.38
N THR A 76 12.95 2.37 -1.76
CA THR A 76 12.18 2.16 -2.99
C THR A 76 12.19 3.44 -3.81
N THR A 77 12.43 3.33 -5.12
CA THR A 77 12.09 4.37 -6.09
C THR A 77 10.99 3.86 -6.99
N LYS A 78 9.88 4.58 -7.01
CA LYS A 78 8.70 4.26 -7.82
C LYS A 78 8.61 5.26 -8.97
N TYR A 79 8.50 4.75 -10.20
CA TYR A 79 8.32 5.54 -11.42
C TYR A 79 6.93 5.31 -11.99
N SER A 80 6.21 6.37 -12.31
CA SER A 80 4.88 6.33 -12.94
C SER A 80 4.85 7.24 -14.16
N LYS A 81 4.06 6.90 -15.19
CA LYS A 81 3.79 7.83 -16.28
C LYS A 81 2.87 8.96 -15.80
N SER A 82 3.12 10.17 -16.28
CA SER A 82 2.43 11.38 -15.80
C SER A 82 0.95 11.45 -16.15
N ASP A 83 0.45 10.61 -17.08
CA ASP A 83 -0.89 10.72 -17.67
C ASP A 83 -1.85 9.61 -17.21
N GLU A 84 -1.47 8.78 -16.23
CA GLU A 84 -2.34 7.71 -15.76
C GLU A 84 -3.43 8.23 -14.82
N GLN A 85 -4.68 7.77 -15.07
CA GLN A 85 -5.82 8.07 -14.20
C GLN A 85 -5.55 7.60 -12.78
N ALA A 86 -6.01 8.37 -11.79
CA ALA A 86 -5.68 8.17 -10.37
C ALA A 86 -6.01 6.77 -9.80
N ALA A 87 -6.97 6.06 -10.39
CA ALA A 87 -7.37 4.72 -9.95
C ALA A 87 -6.48 3.59 -10.50
N VAL A 88 -5.84 3.79 -11.66
CA VAL A 88 -4.98 2.79 -12.33
C VAL A 88 -3.54 3.24 -12.20
N GLN A 89 -2.70 2.40 -11.60
CA GLN A 89 -1.28 2.65 -11.48
C GLN A 89 -0.49 1.54 -12.20
N ASP A 90 0.34 1.95 -13.16
CA ASP A 90 1.30 1.09 -13.86
C ASP A 90 2.69 1.63 -13.53
N ASN A 91 3.26 1.13 -12.46
CA ASN A 91 4.50 1.63 -11.90
C ASN A 91 5.66 0.66 -12.17
N MET A 92 6.83 1.23 -12.31
CA MET A 92 8.09 0.50 -12.23
C MET A 92 8.73 0.80 -10.87
N GLU A 93 8.99 -0.22 -10.09
CA GLU A 93 9.64 -0.08 -8.79
C GLU A 93 11.07 -0.62 -8.82
N LEU A 94 11.97 0.16 -8.24
CA LEU A 94 13.32 -0.26 -7.90
C LEU A 94 13.39 -0.40 -6.39
N ASN A 95 13.48 -1.63 -5.90
CA ASN A 95 13.55 -1.94 -4.49
C ASN A 95 14.96 -2.39 -4.10
N ALA A 96 15.46 -1.86 -2.99
CA ALA A 96 16.71 -2.27 -2.37
C ALA A 96 16.48 -2.50 -0.88
N GLU A 97 16.85 -3.67 -0.39
CA GLU A 97 16.91 -3.91 1.05
C GLU A 97 18.04 -3.10 1.66
N ILE A 98 17.76 -2.43 2.78
CA ILE A 98 18.71 -1.65 3.56
C ILE A 98 18.72 -2.17 5.01
N THR A 99 19.78 -1.90 5.73
CA THR A 99 19.86 -2.26 7.14
C THR A 99 19.01 -1.33 8.01
N PRO A 100 18.61 -1.75 9.21
CA PRO A 100 17.95 -0.87 10.18
C PRO A 100 18.74 0.40 10.48
N GLU A 101 20.07 0.30 10.57
CA GLU A 101 20.96 1.45 10.81
C GLU A 101 20.95 2.43 9.63
N GLU A 102 20.91 1.94 8.39
CA GLU A 102 20.77 2.79 7.20
C GLU A 102 19.41 3.47 7.17
N TYR A 103 18.34 2.73 7.50
CA TYR A 103 17.00 3.30 7.62
C TYR A 103 16.98 4.45 8.63
N ASP A 104 17.49 4.24 9.83
CA ASP A 104 17.49 5.24 10.91
C ASP A 104 18.32 6.49 10.54
N LYS A 105 19.47 6.31 9.86
CA LYS A 105 20.27 7.44 9.34
C LYS A 105 19.51 8.24 8.30
N LEU A 106 18.89 7.58 7.31
CA LEU A 106 18.11 8.26 6.28
C LEU A 106 16.90 8.98 6.90
N LYS A 107 16.15 8.32 7.79
CA LYS A 107 15.04 8.91 8.51
C LYS A 107 15.45 10.19 9.25
N LYS A 108 16.61 10.17 9.94
CA LYS A 108 17.13 11.35 10.64
C LYS A 108 17.50 12.50 9.68
N ILE A 109 18.16 12.19 8.57
CA ILE A 109 18.57 13.20 7.57
C ILE A 109 17.34 13.87 6.97
N TYR A 110 16.36 13.11 6.50
CA TYR A 110 15.16 13.63 5.86
C TYR A 110 14.16 14.23 6.85
N GLY A 111 14.09 13.71 8.07
CA GLY A 111 13.32 14.33 9.16
C GLY A 111 13.82 15.73 9.50
N ALA A 112 15.14 15.94 9.51
CA ALA A 112 15.74 17.28 9.66
C ALA A 112 15.40 18.22 8.51
N ALA A 113 15.08 17.68 7.32
CA ALA A 113 14.59 18.43 6.16
C ALA A 113 13.06 18.59 6.12
N GLY A 114 12.35 18.27 7.22
CA GLY A 114 10.89 18.42 7.34
C GLY A 114 10.08 17.31 6.67
N LYS A 115 10.69 16.15 6.37
CA LYS A 115 9.96 14.98 5.84
C LYS A 115 9.41 14.16 7.00
N GLU A 116 8.10 14.07 7.08
CA GLU A 116 7.40 13.34 8.15
C GLU A 116 7.26 11.85 7.84
N GLU A 117 7.26 11.05 8.91
CA GLU A 117 6.97 9.63 8.82
C GLU A 117 5.47 9.39 8.85
N VAL A 118 5.00 8.64 7.89
CA VAL A 118 3.63 8.11 7.86
C VAL A 118 3.66 6.70 8.44
N VAL A 119 2.82 6.46 9.44
CA VAL A 119 2.61 5.12 9.99
C VAL A 119 1.28 4.60 9.48
N LYS A 120 1.29 3.41 8.91
CA LYS A 120 0.07 2.75 8.45
C LYS A 120 0.04 1.28 8.87
N ILE A 121 -1.17 0.77 9.06
CA ILE A 121 -1.42 -0.65 9.27
C ILE A 121 -1.92 -1.22 7.94
N ARG A 122 -1.16 -2.15 7.35
CA ARG A 122 -1.53 -2.85 6.13
C ARG A 122 -2.07 -4.23 6.46
N THR A 123 -3.33 -4.46 6.14
CA THR A 123 -3.99 -5.74 6.29
C THR A 123 -4.13 -6.41 4.92
N TYR A 124 -3.57 -7.61 4.76
CA TYR A 124 -3.76 -8.46 3.59
C TYR A 124 -4.95 -9.37 3.84
N PHE A 125 -5.86 -9.41 2.90
CA PHE A 125 -7.06 -10.23 3.03
C PHE A 125 -7.57 -10.76 1.68
N ARG A 126 -8.45 -11.75 1.74
CA ARG A 126 -9.14 -12.29 0.59
C ARG A 126 -10.60 -12.59 0.91
N THR A 127 -11.42 -12.67 -0.13
CA THR A 127 -12.81 -13.12 0.04
C THR A 127 -12.87 -14.64 0.23
N PRO A 128 -13.83 -15.15 0.99
CA PRO A 128 -14.02 -16.60 1.16
C PRO A 128 -14.27 -17.34 -0.16
N LEU A 129 -14.93 -16.68 -1.12
CA LEU A 129 -15.32 -17.26 -2.40
C LEU A 129 -14.28 -17.13 -3.51
N ASN A 130 -13.38 -16.13 -3.41
CA ASN A 130 -12.32 -15.92 -4.39
C ASN A 130 -10.97 -15.93 -3.69
N THR A 131 -10.28 -17.06 -3.80
CA THR A 131 -8.97 -17.26 -3.16
C THR A 131 -7.80 -16.79 -4.02
N LEU A 132 -8.04 -16.34 -5.25
CA LEU A 132 -6.99 -15.93 -6.20
C LEU A 132 -6.59 -14.46 -6.05
N SER A 133 -7.55 -13.60 -5.67
CA SER A 133 -7.28 -12.17 -5.48
C SER A 133 -6.97 -11.86 -4.02
N ILE A 134 -5.83 -11.23 -3.79
CA ILE A 134 -5.43 -10.67 -2.50
C ILE A 134 -5.66 -9.19 -2.57
N TYR A 135 -6.34 -8.66 -1.56
CA TYR A 135 -6.57 -7.24 -1.35
C TYR A 135 -5.69 -6.75 -0.21
N THR A 136 -5.26 -5.50 -0.28
CA THR A 136 -4.65 -4.82 0.85
C THR A 136 -5.55 -3.70 1.34
N LEU A 137 -5.66 -3.54 2.66
CA LEU A 137 -6.28 -2.38 3.30
C LEU A 137 -5.19 -1.66 4.09
N ASP A 138 -4.88 -0.44 3.69
CA ASP A 138 -4.04 0.48 4.47
C ASP A 138 -4.96 1.38 5.30
N THR A 139 -4.73 1.42 6.62
CA THR A 139 -5.34 2.38 7.54
C THR A 139 -4.25 3.23 8.18
N TYR A 140 -4.57 4.47 8.54
CA TYR A 140 -3.62 5.50 8.99
C TYR A 140 -3.95 5.95 10.41
N PRO A 141 -3.48 5.22 11.46
CA PRO A 141 -3.91 5.45 12.85
C PRO A 141 -3.47 6.79 13.43
N ASN A 142 -2.42 7.41 12.86
CA ASN A 142 -1.86 8.68 13.35
C ASN A 142 -2.29 9.89 12.52
N GLU A 143 -3.04 9.70 11.45
CA GLU A 143 -3.59 10.81 10.65
C GLU A 143 -4.95 11.23 11.19
N GLU A 144 -5.24 12.51 11.16
CA GLU A 144 -6.58 13.01 11.44
C GLU A 144 -7.54 12.56 10.34
N GLY A 145 -8.70 12.04 10.75
CA GLY A 145 -9.75 11.59 9.85
C GLY A 145 -9.86 10.07 9.73
N ASP A 146 -10.92 9.66 9.06
CA ASP A 146 -11.30 8.26 8.84
C ASP A 146 -10.86 7.81 7.43
N ARG A 147 -9.54 7.81 7.19
CA ARG A 147 -8.98 7.49 5.88
C ARG A 147 -8.46 6.06 5.83
N ALA A 148 -8.78 5.40 4.74
CA ALA A 148 -8.18 4.12 4.36
C ALA A 148 -8.01 4.03 2.85
N ARG A 149 -7.17 3.10 2.41
CA ARG A 149 -6.97 2.77 1.00
C ARG A 149 -7.05 1.27 0.82
N ILE A 150 -7.92 0.82 -0.08
CA ILE A 150 -7.93 -0.57 -0.56
C ILE A 150 -7.17 -0.62 -1.89
N GLU A 151 -6.27 -1.58 -2.02
CA GLU A 151 -5.52 -1.84 -3.25
C GLU A 151 -5.69 -3.30 -3.67
N ILE A 152 -5.66 -3.51 -4.99
CA ILE A 152 -5.56 -4.83 -5.60
C ILE A 152 -4.48 -4.79 -6.68
N GLU A 153 -3.55 -5.74 -6.61
CA GLU A 153 -2.46 -5.89 -7.58
C GLU A 153 -2.80 -6.95 -8.63
N PHE A 154 -2.33 -6.73 -9.85
CA PHE A 154 -2.54 -7.61 -11.00
C PHE A 154 -1.23 -8.03 -11.62
N LYS A 155 -1.17 -9.28 -12.06
CA LYS A 155 0.01 -9.82 -12.77
C LYS A 155 0.15 -9.30 -14.19
N SER A 156 -0.95 -8.81 -14.78
CA SER A 156 -0.96 -8.31 -16.15
C SER A 156 -2.10 -7.30 -16.40
N LYS A 157 -1.92 -6.46 -17.44
CA LYS A 157 -3.00 -5.57 -17.93
C LYS A 157 -4.25 -6.33 -18.38
N GLU A 158 -4.09 -7.54 -18.88
CA GLU A 158 -5.20 -8.38 -19.29
C GLU A 158 -6.02 -8.87 -18.10
N GLU A 159 -5.36 -9.32 -17.04
CA GLU A 159 -6.01 -9.67 -15.78
C GLU A 159 -6.78 -8.47 -15.21
N MET A 160 -6.15 -7.30 -15.16
CA MET A 160 -6.78 -6.07 -14.68
C MET A 160 -8.01 -5.70 -15.49
N ARG A 161 -7.98 -5.82 -16.85
CA ARG A 161 -9.13 -5.51 -17.71
C ARG A 161 -10.29 -6.49 -17.54
N ARG A 162 -10.01 -7.74 -17.19
CA ARG A 162 -11.02 -8.78 -16.95
C ARG A 162 -11.59 -8.73 -15.54
N TRP A 163 -10.87 -8.10 -14.62
CA TRP A 163 -11.30 -7.99 -13.24
C TRP A 163 -12.57 -7.17 -13.12
N LYS A 164 -13.49 -7.64 -12.28
CA LYS A 164 -14.72 -6.93 -11.96
C LYS A 164 -14.74 -6.72 -10.45
N ALA A 165 -14.93 -5.48 -10.03
CA ALA A 165 -15.08 -5.18 -8.63
C ALA A 165 -16.22 -6.01 -8.02
N PRO A 166 -15.99 -6.74 -6.92
CA PRO A 166 -17.05 -7.45 -6.22
C PRO A 166 -18.06 -6.47 -5.63
N ASN A 167 -19.28 -6.94 -5.37
CA ASN A 167 -20.38 -6.08 -4.94
C ASN A 167 -20.06 -5.32 -3.64
N TRP A 168 -19.43 -5.97 -2.68
CA TRP A 168 -19.04 -5.33 -1.42
C TRP A 168 -18.10 -4.12 -1.64
N LEU A 169 -17.18 -4.20 -2.61
CA LEU A 169 -16.27 -3.10 -2.93
C LEU A 169 -16.96 -1.99 -3.70
N LYS A 170 -17.88 -2.33 -4.62
CA LYS A 170 -18.71 -1.33 -5.31
C LYS A 170 -19.55 -0.54 -4.32
N GLU A 171 -20.24 -1.22 -3.39
CA GLU A 171 -21.02 -0.57 -2.33
C GLU A 171 -20.18 0.41 -1.50
N LEU A 172 -18.92 0.03 -1.18
CA LEU A 172 -18.00 0.91 -0.48
C LEU A 172 -17.61 2.14 -1.31
N ILE A 173 -17.26 1.96 -2.57
CA ILE A 173 -16.89 3.05 -3.48
C ILE A 173 -18.07 4.02 -3.63
N ASP A 174 -19.25 3.50 -3.91
CA ASP A 174 -20.48 4.31 -4.11
C ASP A 174 -20.83 5.10 -2.83
N SER A 175 -20.67 4.50 -1.66
CA SER A 175 -20.94 5.17 -0.38
C SER A 175 -19.96 6.29 -0.05
N ASN A 176 -18.74 6.26 -0.61
CA ASN A 176 -17.73 7.31 -0.41
C ASN A 176 -17.81 8.41 -1.49
N THR A 177 -18.24 8.12 -2.71
CA THR A 177 -18.42 9.11 -3.78
C THR A 177 -19.65 10.01 -3.58
N GLY A 178 -20.64 9.58 -2.81
CA GLY A 178 -21.84 10.35 -2.48
C GLY A 178 -21.69 11.39 -1.36
N ARG A 179 -20.49 11.61 -0.84
CA ARG A 179 -20.20 12.55 0.27
C ARG A 179 -19.55 13.88 -0.15
N ASN A 180 -19.62 14.24 -1.44
CA ASN A 180 -19.18 15.55 -1.93
C ASN A 180 -20.34 16.54 -1.97
#